data_2bc7496c6214172b94a84e4367639794
#
_entry.id   2bc7496c6214172b94a84e4367639794
#
_cell.length_a   1.000
_cell.length_b   1.000
_cell.length_c   1.000
_cell.angle_alpha   90.00
_cell.angle_beta   90.00
_cell.angle_gamma   90.00
#
_symmetry.space_group_name_H-M   'P 1'
#
loop_
_entity.id
_entity.type
_entity.pdbx_description
1 polymer ?
#
loop_
_entity_poly.entity_id
_entity_poly.type
_entity_poly.pdbx_seq_one_letter_code
_entity_poly.pdbx_strand_id
1 'polypeptide(L)'
;MDDCRGQCYDGAGNMSGRLNGASSLIRAEHDKAIYVHCMNHRLNLCVADTCQLPLVRNMMDVVRKLSEFFDNSPKRQQHLISKIRVMMPAANHFVLVNVCRTRWIERIDGMDRIVELLHPVVATLEDISMNRNAPSHGNWNQNSRNDAQALINAITFSFIVTLVIVRHILDLTRPLTVRLQKKAMDLLKAKEEIVRLKPDLTGMQTDLNTRHHALCEEAVILARCVSVQPSMPRIVQRQVHRNNAPAPTPEDYYRINLTTYFLNHALVQLDSRFEDDVFVCYKGFSVIPSILLATDPIWKDNVREFCNHYRQDIPNYAGLPAELLL
;
A
#
# COMPACT_ATOMS: atom_id res chain seq x y z
N MET A 1 31.98 16.49 -9.94
CA MET A 1 31.03 15.35 -10.10
C MET A 1 31.50 14.34 -11.15
N ASP A 2 32.73 14.41 -11.62
CA ASP A 2 33.23 13.61 -12.75
C ASP A 2 33.14 12.08 -12.55
N ASP A 3 33.11 11.64 -11.29
CA ASP A 3 32.97 10.22 -10.93
C ASP A 3 31.52 9.81 -10.62
N CYS A 4 30.52 10.63 -10.97
CA CYS A 4 29.12 10.29 -10.77
C CYS A 4 28.70 9.17 -11.74
N ARG A 5 28.33 7.99 -11.23
CA ARG A 5 27.92 6.82 -12.03
C ARG A 5 26.47 6.43 -11.82
N GLY A 6 25.82 7.03 -10.85
CA GLY A 6 24.41 6.74 -10.55
C GLY A 6 23.74 7.86 -9.79
N GLN A 7 22.44 7.95 -9.96
CA GLN A 7 21.59 8.91 -9.24
C GLN A 7 20.25 8.25 -8.93
N CYS A 8 19.73 8.47 -7.72
CA CYS A 8 18.46 7.87 -7.29
C CYS A 8 17.60 8.95 -6.62
N TYR A 9 16.41 9.17 -7.18
CA TYR A 9 15.43 10.12 -6.68
C TYR A 9 14.02 9.53 -6.72
N ASP A 10 13.07 10.22 -6.09
CA ASP A 10 11.64 9.95 -6.30
C ASP A 10 11.19 10.38 -7.71
N GLY A 11 9.95 10.03 -8.06
CA GLY A 11 9.38 10.33 -9.37
C GLY A 11 8.81 11.74 -9.51
N ALA A 12 9.13 12.66 -8.61
CA ALA A 12 8.66 14.05 -8.71
C ALA A 12 9.17 14.72 -10.00
N GLY A 13 8.33 15.51 -10.66
CA GLY A 13 8.63 16.09 -11.96
C GLY A 13 9.88 16.98 -11.99
N ASN A 14 10.20 17.65 -10.86
CA ASN A 14 11.44 18.43 -10.70
C ASN A 14 12.69 17.55 -10.57
N MET A 15 12.54 16.26 -10.22
CA MET A 15 13.65 15.33 -10.09
C MET A 15 13.80 14.43 -11.32
N SER A 16 12.69 13.80 -11.78
CA SER A 16 12.68 12.82 -12.87
C SER A 16 12.22 13.38 -14.24
N GLY A 17 11.89 14.67 -14.30
CA GLY A 17 11.37 15.30 -15.52
C GLY A 17 12.34 15.19 -16.70
N ARG A 18 11.81 14.74 -17.84
CA ARG A 18 12.58 14.36 -19.03
C ARG A 18 13.40 15.52 -19.65
N LEU A 19 12.97 16.77 -19.50
CA LEU A 19 13.64 17.92 -20.09
C LEU A 19 14.42 18.74 -19.07
N ASN A 20 13.79 19.07 -17.93
CA ASN A 20 14.33 20.00 -16.93
C ASN A 20 14.39 19.39 -15.52
N GLY A 21 14.22 18.08 -15.38
CA GLY A 21 14.40 17.41 -14.10
C GLY A 21 15.88 17.31 -13.71
N ALA A 22 16.17 17.30 -12.42
CA ALA A 22 17.56 17.20 -11.92
C ALA A 22 18.30 15.99 -12.53
N SER A 23 17.61 14.86 -12.71
CA SER A 23 18.20 13.66 -13.32
C SER A 23 18.63 13.88 -14.77
N SER A 24 17.86 14.65 -15.55
CA SER A 24 18.16 14.95 -16.95
C SER A 24 19.32 15.95 -17.07
N LEU A 25 19.35 16.95 -16.21
CA LEU A 25 20.44 17.94 -16.17
C LEU A 25 21.76 17.30 -15.76
N ILE A 26 21.78 16.47 -14.71
CA ILE A 26 22.99 15.73 -14.28
C ILE A 26 23.46 14.78 -15.40
N ARG A 27 22.55 14.09 -16.07
CA ARG A 27 22.89 13.17 -17.14
C ARG A 27 23.42 13.88 -18.39
N ALA A 28 23.02 15.13 -18.63
CA ALA A 28 23.53 15.92 -19.74
C ALA A 28 25.01 16.29 -19.55
N GLU A 29 25.46 16.46 -18.30
CA GLU A 29 26.86 16.74 -17.94
C GLU A 29 27.66 15.46 -17.66
N HIS A 30 26.99 14.40 -17.16
CA HIS A 30 27.57 13.13 -16.74
C HIS A 30 26.77 11.97 -17.34
N ASP A 31 27.06 11.61 -18.57
CA ASP A 31 26.32 10.62 -19.38
C ASP A 31 26.26 9.23 -18.73
N LYS A 32 27.24 8.89 -17.87
CA LYS A 32 27.32 7.64 -17.11
C LYS A 32 26.51 7.64 -15.82
N ALA A 33 25.98 8.79 -15.40
CA ALA A 33 25.15 8.90 -14.20
C ALA A 33 23.72 8.38 -14.45
N ILE A 34 23.56 7.05 -14.42
CA ILE A 34 22.27 6.40 -14.67
C ILE A 34 21.27 6.79 -13.59
N TYR A 35 20.09 7.26 -14.03
CA TYR A 35 18.99 7.56 -13.12
C TYR A 35 18.21 6.28 -12.77
N VAL A 36 18.07 6.05 -11.48
CA VAL A 36 17.25 4.99 -10.92
C VAL A 36 16.12 5.60 -10.09
N HIS A 37 14.90 5.26 -10.44
CA HIS A 37 13.76 5.68 -9.64
C HIS A 37 13.73 4.92 -8.31
N CYS A 38 13.58 5.63 -7.19
CA CYS A 38 13.52 5.04 -5.85
C CYS A 38 12.52 3.88 -5.78
N MET A 39 12.97 2.68 -5.41
CA MET A 39 12.15 1.47 -5.36
C MET A 39 10.99 1.58 -4.37
N ASN A 40 11.21 2.19 -3.21
CA ASN A 40 10.15 2.44 -2.26
C ASN A 40 9.07 3.35 -2.84
N HIS A 41 9.48 4.40 -3.58
CA HIS A 41 8.52 5.28 -4.24
C HIS A 41 7.75 4.55 -5.36
N ARG A 42 8.41 3.70 -6.14
CA ARG A 42 7.75 2.84 -7.15
C ARG A 42 6.69 1.94 -6.52
N LEU A 43 7.00 1.28 -5.41
CA LEU A 43 6.03 0.46 -4.68
C LEU A 43 4.86 1.31 -4.17
N ASN A 44 5.14 2.49 -3.61
CA ASN A 44 4.10 3.41 -3.17
C ASN A 44 3.16 3.82 -4.32
N LEU A 45 3.70 4.08 -5.51
CA LEU A 45 2.89 4.39 -6.70
C LEU A 45 2.07 3.19 -7.16
N CYS A 46 2.65 1.97 -7.17
CA CYS A 46 1.94 0.75 -7.49
C CYS A 46 0.69 0.58 -6.62
N VAL A 47 0.87 0.70 -5.31
CA VAL A 47 -0.23 0.57 -4.34
C VAL A 47 -1.21 1.75 -4.45
N ALA A 48 -0.72 2.98 -4.70
CA ALA A 48 -1.57 4.16 -4.90
C ALA A 48 -2.52 3.99 -6.08
N ASP A 49 -2.01 3.50 -7.21
CA ASP A 49 -2.82 3.27 -8.41
C ASP A 49 -3.82 2.13 -8.20
N THR A 50 -3.41 1.05 -7.51
CA THR A 50 -4.31 -0.05 -7.15
C THR A 50 -5.47 0.44 -6.27
N CYS A 51 -5.24 1.42 -5.41
CA CYS A 51 -6.27 2.01 -4.55
C CYS A 51 -7.19 3.04 -5.23
N GLN A 52 -7.07 3.28 -6.53
CA GLN A 52 -7.99 4.15 -7.28
C GLN A 52 -9.37 3.53 -7.53
N LEU A 53 -9.56 2.23 -7.26
CA LEU A 53 -10.86 1.58 -7.31
C LEU A 53 -11.89 2.34 -6.46
N PRO A 54 -13.09 2.62 -7.00
CA PRO A 54 -14.10 3.43 -6.29
C PRO A 54 -14.44 2.91 -4.90
N LEU A 55 -14.57 1.59 -4.72
CA LEU A 55 -14.82 0.97 -3.41
C LEU A 55 -13.67 1.25 -2.43
N VAL A 56 -12.44 1.09 -2.88
CA VAL A 56 -11.23 1.30 -2.06
C VAL A 56 -11.06 2.77 -1.73
N ARG A 57 -11.22 3.66 -2.71
CA ARG A 57 -11.12 5.10 -2.49
C ARG A 57 -12.16 5.59 -1.49
N ASN A 58 -13.41 5.14 -1.62
CA ASN A 58 -14.49 5.51 -0.69
C ASN A 58 -14.19 4.98 0.74
N MET A 59 -13.70 3.75 0.86
CA MET A 59 -13.28 3.17 2.14
C MET A 59 -12.17 4.00 2.77
N MET A 60 -11.13 4.36 2.01
CA MET A 60 -10.01 5.17 2.49
C MET A 60 -10.45 6.57 2.94
N ASP A 61 -11.43 7.18 2.25
CA ASP A 61 -12.00 8.46 2.67
C ASP A 61 -12.73 8.36 4.01
N VAL A 62 -13.44 7.26 4.27
CA VAL A 62 -14.09 7.02 5.58
C VAL A 62 -13.04 6.82 6.67
N VAL A 63 -12.00 6.00 6.42
CA VAL A 63 -10.87 5.79 7.37
C VAL A 63 -10.23 7.12 7.74
N ARG A 64 -9.93 7.97 6.76
CA ARG A 64 -9.37 9.30 6.98
C ARG A 64 -10.29 10.18 7.82
N LYS A 65 -11.57 10.26 7.46
CA LYS A 65 -12.57 11.07 8.18
C LYS A 65 -12.77 10.62 9.62
N LEU A 66 -12.72 9.30 9.87
CA LEU A 66 -12.78 8.75 11.24
C LEU A 66 -11.57 9.21 12.06
N SER A 67 -10.36 9.11 11.53
CA SER A 67 -9.15 9.56 12.21
C SER A 67 -9.18 11.06 12.46
N GLU A 68 -9.47 11.87 11.45
CA GLU A 68 -9.58 13.33 11.57
C GLU A 68 -10.67 13.76 12.57
N PHE A 69 -11.79 13.05 12.63
CA PHE A 69 -12.87 13.37 13.56
C PHE A 69 -12.42 13.30 15.03
N PHE A 70 -11.63 12.29 15.38
CA PHE A 70 -11.12 12.16 16.74
C PHE A 70 -9.89 13.03 16.98
N ASP A 71 -8.95 13.11 16.05
CA ASP A 71 -7.70 13.89 16.18
C ASP A 71 -7.95 15.39 16.33
N ASN A 72 -8.96 15.93 15.63
CA ASN A 72 -9.29 17.35 15.66
C ASN A 72 -9.98 17.80 16.96
N SER A 73 -10.19 16.93 17.94
CA SER A 73 -10.82 17.31 19.21
C SER A 73 -10.35 16.46 20.39
N PRO A 74 -9.61 17.06 21.33
CA PRO A 74 -9.22 16.37 22.57
C PRO A 74 -10.40 15.79 23.34
N LYS A 75 -11.56 16.46 23.32
CA LYS A 75 -12.79 15.98 23.97
C LYS A 75 -13.29 14.68 23.34
N ARG A 76 -13.36 14.60 22.01
CA ARG A 76 -13.78 13.39 21.28
C ARG A 76 -12.77 12.26 21.45
N GLN A 77 -11.49 12.59 21.36
CA GLN A 77 -10.38 11.64 21.57
C GLN A 77 -10.43 11.01 22.97
N GLN A 78 -10.58 11.82 24.01
CA GLN A 78 -10.65 11.34 25.39
C GLN A 78 -11.88 10.44 25.62
N HIS A 79 -13.01 10.75 24.96
CA HIS A 79 -14.19 9.91 25.06
C HIS A 79 -13.97 8.55 24.39
N LEU A 80 -13.34 8.52 23.20
CA LEU A 80 -12.94 7.28 22.54
C LEU A 80 -12.00 6.45 23.42
N ILE A 81 -10.97 7.05 24.00
CA ILE A 81 -10.03 6.36 24.91
C ILE A 81 -10.77 5.72 26.09
N SER A 82 -11.72 6.45 26.67
CA SER A 82 -12.53 5.94 27.78
C SER A 82 -13.37 4.74 27.37
N LYS A 83 -13.99 4.80 26.17
CA LYS A 83 -14.74 3.66 25.61
C LYS A 83 -13.86 2.45 25.34
N ILE A 84 -12.69 2.64 24.73
CA ILE A 84 -11.75 1.54 24.46
C ILE A 84 -11.38 0.84 25.77
N ARG A 85 -11.02 1.59 26.80
CA ARG A 85 -10.65 1.02 28.12
C ARG A 85 -11.74 0.20 28.75
N VAL A 86 -12.99 0.58 28.58
CA VAL A 86 -14.15 -0.14 29.13
C VAL A 86 -14.50 -1.36 28.30
N MET A 87 -14.55 -1.21 26.97
CA MET A 87 -15.04 -2.25 26.06
C MET A 87 -13.97 -3.27 25.68
N MET A 88 -12.71 -2.84 25.67
CA MET A 88 -11.55 -3.62 25.23
C MET A 88 -10.35 -3.41 26.17
N PRO A 89 -10.41 -3.90 27.43
CA PRO A 89 -9.32 -3.66 28.41
C PRO A 89 -7.94 -4.17 27.94
N ALA A 90 -7.92 -5.18 27.07
CA ALA A 90 -6.71 -5.78 26.49
C ALA A 90 -6.33 -5.17 25.13
N ALA A 91 -6.91 -4.05 24.70
CA ALA A 91 -6.56 -3.40 23.45
C ALA A 91 -5.10 -2.91 23.46
N ASN A 92 -4.40 -3.13 22.37
CA ASN A 92 -3.02 -2.65 22.22
C ASN A 92 -2.97 -1.15 21.89
N HIS A 93 -4.04 -0.60 21.36
CA HIS A 93 -4.10 0.76 20.87
C HIS A 93 -5.30 1.52 21.45
N PHE A 94 -5.13 2.82 21.66
CA PHE A 94 -6.16 3.69 22.25
C PHE A 94 -6.51 4.91 21.38
N VAL A 95 -5.86 5.03 20.22
CA VAL A 95 -6.06 6.14 19.29
C VAL A 95 -6.07 5.64 17.85
N LEU A 96 -6.82 6.30 16.99
CA LEU A 96 -6.73 6.09 15.56
C LEU A 96 -5.49 6.81 15.01
N VAL A 97 -4.95 6.31 13.90
CA VAL A 97 -3.81 6.93 13.22
C VAL A 97 -4.30 7.61 11.95
N ASN A 98 -3.84 8.84 11.74
CA ASN A 98 -4.16 9.57 10.52
C ASN A 98 -3.50 8.89 9.31
N VAL A 99 -4.26 8.72 8.25
CA VAL A 99 -3.83 7.98 7.05
C VAL A 99 -3.18 8.95 6.08
N CYS A 100 -1.86 9.05 6.12
CA CYS A 100 -1.10 9.89 5.19
C CYS A 100 -1.25 9.41 3.74
N ARG A 101 -1.42 10.33 2.77
CA ARG A 101 -1.56 9.98 1.35
C ARG A 101 -0.30 9.41 0.72
N THR A 102 0.85 9.70 1.27
CA THR A 102 2.17 9.41 0.67
C THR A 102 2.93 8.25 1.30
N ARG A 103 2.48 7.73 2.45
CA ARG A 103 3.17 6.67 3.19
C ARG A 103 2.27 5.47 3.42
N TRP A 104 2.54 4.39 2.71
CA TRP A 104 1.67 3.20 2.69
C TRP A 104 1.67 2.40 3.99
N ILE A 105 2.78 2.32 4.71
CA ILE A 105 2.81 1.67 6.03
C ILE A 105 1.81 2.35 6.96
N GLU A 106 1.81 3.67 7.02
CA GLU A 106 0.88 4.44 7.86
C GLU A 106 -0.59 4.17 7.47
N ARG A 107 -0.88 3.88 6.19
CA ARG A 107 -2.23 3.51 5.75
C ARG A 107 -2.63 2.11 6.22
N ILE A 108 -1.73 1.14 6.14
CA ILE A 108 -1.99 -0.23 6.63
C ILE A 108 -2.20 -0.18 8.15
N ASP A 109 -1.35 0.55 8.87
CA ASP A 109 -1.48 0.74 10.32
C ASP A 109 -2.79 1.45 10.69
N GLY A 110 -3.22 2.43 9.91
CA GLY A 110 -4.52 3.10 10.07
C GLY A 110 -5.70 2.14 9.88
N MET A 111 -5.64 1.27 8.86
CA MET A 111 -6.65 0.23 8.64
C MET A 111 -6.66 -0.80 9.76
N ASP A 112 -5.49 -1.26 10.21
CA ASP A 112 -5.38 -2.19 11.35
C ASP A 112 -6.03 -1.62 12.61
N ARG A 113 -5.78 -0.32 12.90
CA ARG A 113 -6.39 0.38 14.03
C ARG A 113 -7.91 0.47 13.93
N ILE A 114 -8.42 0.75 12.72
CA ILE A 114 -9.88 0.78 12.51
C ILE A 114 -10.48 -0.61 12.68
N VAL A 115 -9.86 -1.68 12.16
CA VAL A 115 -10.36 -3.05 12.34
C VAL A 115 -10.38 -3.43 13.82
N GLU A 116 -9.28 -3.17 14.56
CA GLU A 116 -9.18 -3.47 16.00
C GLU A 116 -10.23 -2.68 16.80
N LEU A 117 -10.39 -1.40 16.52
CA LEU A 117 -11.16 -0.47 17.34
C LEU A 117 -12.56 -0.15 16.79
N LEU A 118 -13.04 -0.85 15.75
CA LEU A 118 -14.29 -0.48 15.09
C LEU A 118 -15.49 -0.45 16.07
N HIS A 119 -15.60 -1.43 16.95
CA HIS A 119 -16.67 -1.50 17.92
C HIS A 119 -16.69 -0.30 18.90
N PRO A 120 -15.62 0.03 19.65
CA PRO A 120 -15.61 1.21 20.49
C PRO A 120 -15.69 2.53 19.69
N VAL A 121 -15.20 2.58 18.45
CA VAL A 121 -15.35 3.75 17.57
C VAL A 121 -16.84 4.00 17.28
N VAL A 122 -17.58 3.00 16.83
CA VAL A 122 -19.01 3.12 16.55
C VAL A 122 -19.79 3.47 17.81
N ALA A 123 -19.54 2.80 18.94
CA ALA A 123 -20.19 3.11 20.22
C ALA A 123 -19.91 4.56 20.68
N THR A 124 -18.72 5.08 20.42
CA THR A 124 -18.37 6.48 20.73
C THR A 124 -19.11 7.46 19.80
N LEU A 125 -19.18 7.15 18.50
CA LEU A 125 -19.95 7.96 17.54
C LEU A 125 -21.44 8.00 17.88
N GLU A 126 -22.02 6.87 18.31
CA GLU A 126 -23.42 6.79 18.77
C GLU A 126 -23.66 7.65 20.00
N ASP A 127 -22.79 7.60 21.01
CA ASP A 127 -22.89 8.48 22.18
C ASP A 127 -22.88 9.96 21.77
N ILE A 128 -21.96 10.33 20.87
CA ILE A 128 -21.84 11.72 20.41
C ILE A 128 -23.09 12.14 19.61
N SER A 129 -23.56 11.33 18.67
CA SER A 129 -24.73 11.65 17.84
C SER A 129 -26.01 11.81 18.64
N MET A 130 -26.18 10.96 19.66
CA MET A 130 -27.34 10.97 20.56
C MET A 130 -27.17 11.90 21.75
N ASN A 131 -26.12 12.70 21.80
CA ASN A 131 -25.78 13.61 22.90
C ASN A 131 -25.67 12.92 24.26
N ARG A 132 -25.10 11.72 24.32
CA ARG A 132 -24.90 10.94 25.55
C ARG A 132 -23.47 11.03 26.05
N ASN A 133 -23.30 10.80 27.35
CA ASN A 133 -21.98 10.58 27.96
C ASN A 133 -20.91 11.64 27.62
N ALA A 134 -21.33 12.90 27.41
CA ALA A 134 -20.37 13.98 27.16
C ALA A 134 -19.49 14.21 28.40
N PRO A 135 -18.16 14.33 28.28
CA PRO A 135 -17.26 14.58 29.39
C PRO A 135 -17.69 15.85 30.17
N SER A 136 -17.49 15.82 31.49
CA SER A 136 -17.82 16.93 32.43
C SER A 136 -19.29 17.34 32.47
N HIS A 137 -20.22 16.40 32.28
CA HIS A 137 -21.68 16.62 32.25
C HIS A 137 -22.13 17.68 31.23
N GLY A 138 -21.30 18.00 30.22
CA GLY A 138 -21.66 18.93 29.16
C GLY A 138 -22.41 18.24 28.01
N ASN A 139 -22.75 19.05 27.00
CA ASN A 139 -23.37 18.55 25.77
C ASN A 139 -22.36 18.48 24.62
N TRP A 140 -22.63 17.60 23.65
CA TRP A 140 -21.97 17.63 22.37
C TRP A 140 -22.55 18.74 21.51
N ASN A 141 -21.71 19.53 20.85
CA ASN A 141 -22.20 20.55 19.93
C ASN A 141 -22.89 19.93 18.70
N GLN A 142 -23.77 20.69 18.05
CA GLN A 142 -24.56 20.19 16.93
C GLN A 142 -23.70 19.69 15.76
N ASN A 143 -22.62 20.37 15.45
CA ASN A 143 -21.72 19.96 14.36
C ASN A 143 -21.08 18.58 14.65
N SER A 144 -20.54 18.38 15.86
CA SER A 144 -20.00 17.07 16.25
C SER A 144 -21.05 15.97 16.20
N ARG A 145 -22.30 16.26 16.56
CA ARG A 145 -23.40 15.29 16.50
C ARG A 145 -23.73 14.91 15.03
N ASN A 146 -23.83 15.92 14.17
CA ASN A 146 -24.11 15.72 12.75
C ASN A 146 -22.97 14.93 12.05
N ASP A 147 -21.73 15.30 12.34
CA ASP A 147 -20.54 14.62 11.80
C ASP A 147 -20.46 13.16 12.27
N ALA A 148 -20.72 12.92 13.57
CA ALA A 148 -20.76 11.55 14.11
C ALA A 148 -21.85 10.70 13.43
N GLN A 149 -23.07 11.28 13.24
CA GLN A 149 -24.13 10.57 12.53
C GLN A 149 -23.78 10.29 11.06
N ALA A 150 -23.13 11.23 10.38
CA ALA A 150 -22.66 11.03 9.02
C ALA A 150 -21.60 9.90 8.92
N LEU A 151 -20.69 9.82 9.90
CA LEU A 151 -19.69 8.75 9.98
C LEU A 151 -20.34 7.39 10.28
N ILE A 152 -21.31 7.30 11.19
CA ILE A 152 -22.06 6.07 11.43
C ILE A 152 -22.72 5.58 10.14
N ASN A 153 -23.38 6.47 9.40
CA ASN A 153 -24.03 6.13 8.13
C ASN A 153 -23.03 5.70 7.02
N ALA A 154 -21.77 6.13 7.11
CA ALA A 154 -20.72 5.75 6.18
C ALA A 154 -20.10 4.37 6.51
N ILE A 155 -20.25 3.86 7.75
CA ILE A 155 -19.79 2.53 8.17
C ILE A 155 -20.82 1.50 7.71
N THR A 156 -20.83 1.21 6.43
CA THR A 156 -21.69 0.21 5.78
C THR A 156 -20.98 -1.13 5.66
N PHE A 157 -21.70 -2.20 5.28
CA PHE A 157 -21.07 -3.47 4.97
C PHE A 157 -20.05 -3.34 3.84
N SER A 158 -20.32 -2.52 2.83
CA SER A 158 -19.35 -2.22 1.75
C SER A 158 -18.05 -1.60 2.27
N PHE A 159 -18.12 -0.71 3.26
CA PHE A 159 -16.95 -0.17 3.93
C PHE A 159 -16.17 -1.27 4.65
N ILE A 160 -16.83 -2.08 5.48
CA ILE A 160 -16.21 -3.10 6.34
C ILE A 160 -15.53 -4.18 5.50
N VAL A 161 -16.22 -4.75 4.52
CA VAL A 161 -15.66 -5.80 3.67
C VAL A 161 -14.51 -5.28 2.80
N THR A 162 -14.60 -4.04 2.31
CA THR A 162 -13.51 -3.43 1.56
C THR A 162 -12.29 -3.20 2.47
N LEU A 163 -12.52 -2.74 3.70
CA LEU A 163 -11.46 -2.53 4.68
C LEU A 163 -10.71 -3.83 4.99
N VAL A 164 -11.43 -4.93 5.30
CA VAL A 164 -10.83 -6.22 5.63
C VAL A 164 -10.03 -6.77 4.46
N ILE A 165 -10.60 -6.79 3.25
CA ILE A 165 -9.95 -7.36 2.06
C ILE A 165 -8.72 -6.54 1.66
N VAL A 166 -8.85 -5.22 1.57
CA VAL A 166 -7.74 -4.35 1.15
C VAL A 166 -6.62 -4.35 2.18
N ARG A 167 -6.96 -4.28 3.48
CA ARG A 167 -5.98 -4.41 4.55
C ARG A 167 -5.17 -5.71 4.41
N HIS A 168 -5.84 -6.84 4.24
CA HIS A 168 -5.17 -8.14 4.12
C HIS A 168 -4.23 -8.20 2.91
N ILE A 169 -4.68 -7.75 1.74
CA ILE A 169 -3.84 -7.77 0.53
C ILE A 169 -2.66 -6.81 0.65
N LEU A 170 -2.87 -5.62 1.21
CA LEU A 170 -1.79 -4.65 1.41
C LEU A 170 -0.81 -5.08 2.49
N ASP A 171 -1.26 -5.81 3.51
CA ASP A 171 -0.37 -6.34 4.56
C ASP A 171 0.68 -7.30 3.99
N LEU A 172 0.39 -8.02 2.91
CA LEU A 172 1.39 -8.81 2.17
C LEU A 172 2.56 -7.94 1.65
N THR A 173 2.32 -6.65 1.41
CA THR A 173 3.36 -5.71 0.96
C THR A 173 4.17 -5.11 2.12
N ARG A 174 3.73 -5.25 3.37
CA ARG A 174 4.35 -4.64 4.56
C ARG A 174 5.83 -5.05 4.73
N PRO A 175 6.19 -6.36 4.69
CA PRO A 175 7.59 -6.77 4.85
C PRO A 175 8.50 -6.13 3.79
N LEU A 176 8.05 -6.07 2.54
CA LEU A 176 8.77 -5.43 1.45
C LEU A 176 8.97 -3.93 1.71
N THR A 177 7.90 -3.23 2.10
CA THR A 177 7.97 -1.78 2.34
C THR A 177 8.93 -1.44 3.49
N VAL A 178 8.89 -2.21 4.59
CA VAL A 178 9.81 -2.05 5.73
C VAL A 178 11.26 -2.28 5.30
N ARG A 179 11.52 -3.28 4.45
CA ARG A 179 12.87 -3.57 3.95
C ARG A 179 13.37 -2.48 3.01
N LEU A 180 12.53 -2.00 2.08
CA LEU A 180 12.90 -0.94 1.12
C LEU A 180 13.21 0.41 1.80
N GLN A 181 12.77 0.61 3.04
CA GLN A 181 13.07 1.83 3.81
C GLN A 181 14.40 1.78 4.57
N LYS A 182 15.08 0.64 4.61
CA LYS A 182 16.37 0.51 5.29
C LYS A 182 17.46 1.28 4.55
N LYS A 183 18.28 2.06 5.27
CA LYS A 183 19.38 2.85 4.70
C LYS A 183 20.44 2.00 3.97
N ALA A 184 20.63 0.74 4.40
CA ALA A 184 21.60 -0.20 3.82
C ALA A 184 20.97 -1.16 2.81
N MET A 185 19.81 -0.84 2.25
CA MET A 185 19.18 -1.65 1.22
C MET A 185 19.93 -1.47 -0.09
N ASP A 186 20.57 -2.53 -0.59
CA ASP A 186 21.06 -2.55 -1.95
C ASP A 186 19.92 -2.89 -2.93
N LEU A 187 20.14 -2.51 -4.16
CA LEU A 187 19.11 -2.56 -5.19
C LEU A 187 18.82 -4.00 -5.68
N LEU A 188 19.79 -4.92 -5.58
CA LEU A 188 19.59 -6.34 -5.90
C LEU A 188 18.67 -6.99 -4.87
N LYS A 189 18.94 -6.78 -3.59
CA LYS A 189 18.07 -7.26 -2.53
C LYS A 189 16.65 -6.69 -2.65
N ALA A 190 16.54 -5.42 -3.06
CA ALA A 190 15.24 -4.82 -3.34
C ALA A 190 14.49 -5.56 -4.46
N LYS A 191 15.17 -5.92 -5.56
CA LYS A 191 14.59 -6.72 -6.66
C LYS A 191 14.17 -8.11 -6.17
N GLU A 192 15.02 -8.82 -5.45
CA GLU A 192 14.72 -10.14 -4.91
C GLU A 192 13.46 -10.12 -4.01
N GLU A 193 13.33 -9.11 -3.18
CA GLU A 193 12.16 -8.97 -2.31
C GLU A 193 10.87 -8.71 -3.10
N ILE A 194 10.94 -7.95 -4.21
CA ILE A 194 9.79 -7.74 -5.09
C ILE A 194 9.40 -9.03 -5.80
N VAL A 195 10.39 -9.80 -6.27
CA VAL A 195 10.17 -11.11 -6.88
C VAL A 195 9.50 -12.07 -5.90
N ARG A 196 9.83 -12.00 -4.60
CA ARG A 196 9.18 -12.80 -3.54
C ARG A 196 7.74 -12.42 -3.25
N LEU A 197 7.35 -11.16 -3.46
CA LEU A 197 5.97 -10.72 -3.26
C LEU A 197 5.00 -11.26 -4.32
N LYS A 198 5.44 -11.38 -5.56
CA LYS A 198 4.58 -11.85 -6.67
C LYS A 198 3.97 -13.24 -6.42
N PRO A 199 4.72 -14.27 -6.00
CA PRO A 199 4.17 -15.57 -5.65
C PRO A 199 3.07 -15.53 -4.57
N ASP A 200 3.20 -14.68 -3.56
CA ASP A 200 2.21 -14.55 -2.49
C ASP A 200 0.87 -14.01 -3.04
N LEU A 201 0.94 -12.97 -3.87
CA LEU A 201 -0.25 -12.41 -4.54
C LEU A 201 -0.84 -13.38 -5.58
N THR A 202 0.00 -14.08 -6.33
CA THR A 202 -0.43 -15.08 -7.31
C THR A 202 -1.03 -16.30 -6.59
N GLY A 203 -0.47 -16.72 -5.47
CA GLY A 203 -1.02 -17.77 -4.62
C GLY A 203 -2.40 -17.41 -4.09
N MET A 204 -2.60 -16.15 -3.68
CA MET A 204 -3.93 -15.66 -3.31
C MET A 204 -4.91 -15.66 -4.49
N GLN A 205 -4.44 -15.35 -5.69
CA GLN A 205 -5.25 -15.39 -6.91
C GLN A 205 -5.64 -16.84 -7.30
N THR A 206 -4.71 -17.78 -7.15
CA THR A 206 -4.94 -19.20 -7.47
C THR A 206 -5.97 -19.84 -6.54
N ASP A 207 -5.93 -19.51 -5.24
CA ASP A 207 -6.87 -19.98 -4.22
C ASP A 207 -7.91 -18.90 -3.84
N LEU A 208 -8.35 -18.13 -4.84
CA LEU A 208 -9.16 -16.94 -4.63
C LEU A 208 -10.46 -17.22 -3.87
N ASN A 209 -11.16 -18.30 -4.21
CA ASN A 209 -12.46 -18.58 -3.60
C ASN A 209 -12.34 -18.86 -2.11
N THR A 210 -11.40 -19.71 -1.70
CA THR A 210 -11.19 -20.06 -0.28
C THR A 210 -10.71 -18.83 0.51
N ARG A 211 -9.74 -18.11 -0.04
CA ARG A 211 -9.18 -16.90 0.60
C ARG A 211 -10.22 -15.80 0.74
N HIS A 212 -10.98 -15.53 -0.33
CA HIS A 212 -12.04 -14.54 -0.31
C HIS A 212 -13.14 -14.89 0.68
N HIS A 213 -13.57 -16.16 0.73
CA HIS A 213 -14.57 -16.63 1.69
C HIS A 213 -14.14 -16.35 3.13
N ALA A 214 -12.93 -16.72 3.50
CA ALA A 214 -12.40 -16.44 4.85
C ALA A 214 -12.39 -14.94 5.19
N LEU A 215 -12.02 -14.07 4.24
CA LEU A 215 -12.04 -12.62 4.43
C LEU A 215 -13.47 -12.07 4.54
N CYS A 216 -14.41 -12.64 3.80
CA CYS A 216 -15.82 -12.28 3.92
C CYS A 216 -16.41 -12.69 5.28
N GLU A 217 -16.06 -13.86 5.80
CA GLU A 217 -16.46 -14.27 7.15
C GLU A 217 -15.90 -13.33 8.23
N GLU A 218 -14.61 -12.94 8.13
CA GLU A 218 -14.03 -11.93 9.03
C GLU A 218 -14.81 -10.61 8.96
N ALA A 219 -15.14 -10.15 7.74
CA ALA A 219 -15.92 -8.93 7.54
C ALA A 219 -17.35 -9.05 8.13
N VAL A 220 -18.00 -10.21 8.00
CA VAL A 220 -19.32 -10.47 8.59
C VAL A 220 -19.27 -10.44 10.11
N ILE A 221 -18.25 -11.06 10.71
CA ILE A 221 -18.05 -11.03 12.17
C ILE A 221 -17.88 -9.58 12.64
N LEU A 222 -17.01 -8.82 11.97
CA LEU A 222 -16.76 -7.42 12.31
C LEU A 222 -18.03 -6.55 12.13
N ALA A 223 -18.80 -6.79 11.07
CA ALA A 223 -20.06 -6.08 10.80
C ALA A 223 -21.12 -6.35 11.88
N ARG A 224 -21.21 -7.59 12.37
CA ARG A 224 -22.12 -7.96 13.48
C ARG A 224 -21.80 -7.20 14.76
N CYS A 225 -20.52 -6.97 15.08
CA CYS A 225 -20.10 -6.22 16.26
C CYS A 225 -20.63 -4.78 16.26
N VAL A 226 -20.97 -4.22 15.10
CA VAL A 226 -21.48 -2.86 14.93
C VAL A 226 -22.88 -2.83 14.32
N SER A 227 -23.63 -3.94 14.43
CA SER A 227 -25.03 -4.07 13.97
C SER A 227 -25.26 -3.79 12.48
N VAL A 228 -24.22 -4.00 11.64
CA VAL A 228 -24.31 -3.86 10.18
C VAL A 228 -24.59 -5.21 9.54
N GLN A 229 -25.57 -5.28 8.65
CA GLN A 229 -25.93 -6.51 7.95
C GLN A 229 -25.18 -6.63 6.61
N PRO A 230 -24.78 -7.86 6.21
CA PRO A 230 -24.23 -8.12 4.89
C PRO A 230 -25.16 -7.65 3.78
N SER A 231 -24.66 -6.85 2.87
CA SER A 231 -25.44 -6.29 1.78
C SER A 231 -24.56 -5.91 0.60
N MET A 232 -25.16 -5.93 -0.60
CA MET A 232 -24.53 -5.34 -1.78
C MET A 232 -24.66 -3.83 -1.78
N PRO A 233 -23.73 -3.09 -2.42
CA PRO A 233 -23.90 -1.66 -2.63
C PRO A 233 -25.20 -1.38 -3.37
N ARG A 234 -25.88 -0.32 -2.94
CA ARG A 234 -27.15 0.09 -3.57
C ARG A 234 -26.92 0.47 -5.03
N ILE A 235 -27.54 -0.26 -5.96
CA ILE A 235 -27.53 0.04 -7.39
C ILE A 235 -28.60 1.09 -7.66
N VAL A 236 -28.19 2.28 -8.10
CA VAL A 236 -29.13 3.31 -8.58
C VAL A 236 -29.44 3.01 -10.04
N GLN A 237 -30.70 2.69 -10.36
CA GLN A 237 -31.16 2.29 -11.71
C GLN A 237 -30.79 3.27 -12.84
N ARG A 238 -30.48 4.53 -12.53
CA ARG A 238 -30.05 5.56 -13.51
C ARG A 238 -28.57 5.51 -13.90
N GLN A 239 -27.77 4.63 -13.31
CA GLN A 239 -26.35 4.55 -13.63
C GLN A 239 -26.09 3.52 -14.75
N VAL A 240 -26.26 3.97 -15.98
CA VAL A 240 -26.08 3.17 -17.22
C VAL A 240 -24.63 2.76 -17.46
N HIS A 241 -23.66 3.36 -16.77
CA HIS A 241 -22.23 3.19 -17.04
C HIS A 241 -21.43 2.40 -15.98
N ARG A 242 -22.08 1.82 -14.97
CA ARG A 242 -21.41 0.90 -14.04
C ARG A 242 -21.56 -0.53 -14.53
N ASN A 243 -20.58 -1.03 -15.23
CA ASN A 243 -20.43 -2.46 -15.58
C ASN A 243 -19.99 -3.28 -14.34
N ASN A 244 -20.79 -3.25 -13.26
CA ASN A 244 -20.59 -4.23 -12.20
C ASN A 244 -21.16 -5.57 -12.69
N ALA A 245 -20.33 -6.61 -12.69
CA ALA A 245 -20.81 -7.94 -13.03
C ALA A 245 -21.96 -8.33 -12.08
N PRO A 246 -23.06 -8.87 -12.60
CA PRO A 246 -24.16 -9.34 -11.75
C PRO A 246 -23.65 -10.46 -10.84
N ALA A 247 -24.07 -10.42 -9.58
CA ALA A 247 -23.68 -11.41 -8.58
C ALA A 247 -24.89 -11.83 -7.75
N PRO A 248 -25.08 -13.14 -7.46
CA PRO A 248 -26.24 -13.64 -6.75
C PRO A 248 -26.19 -13.34 -5.24
N THR A 249 -24.99 -13.21 -4.67
CA THR A 249 -24.79 -12.97 -3.24
C THR A 249 -23.89 -11.78 -2.99
N PRO A 250 -23.91 -11.14 -1.79
CA PRO A 250 -22.94 -10.14 -1.42
C PRO A 250 -21.48 -10.61 -1.51
N GLU A 251 -21.22 -11.85 -1.11
CA GLU A 251 -19.89 -12.46 -1.19
C GLU A 251 -19.39 -12.53 -2.65
N ASP A 252 -20.19 -13.06 -3.56
CA ASP A 252 -19.85 -13.10 -4.99
C ASP A 252 -19.64 -11.72 -5.57
N TYR A 253 -20.47 -10.75 -5.16
CA TYR A 253 -20.32 -9.38 -5.60
C TYR A 253 -18.93 -8.81 -5.25
N TYR A 254 -18.52 -8.94 -3.99
CA TYR A 254 -17.21 -8.41 -3.56
C TYR A 254 -16.05 -9.27 -4.07
N ARG A 255 -16.23 -10.56 -4.27
CA ARG A 255 -15.22 -11.41 -4.91
C ARG A 255 -14.88 -10.90 -6.31
N ILE A 256 -15.90 -10.68 -7.13
CA ILE A 256 -15.74 -10.27 -8.54
C ILE A 256 -15.32 -8.81 -8.64
N ASN A 257 -16.07 -7.90 -7.99
CA ASN A 257 -15.94 -6.46 -8.21
C ASN A 257 -14.89 -5.79 -7.30
N LEU A 258 -14.34 -6.49 -6.32
CA LEU A 258 -13.31 -5.97 -5.44
C LEU A 258 -12.08 -6.87 -5.45
N THR A 259 -12.15 -8.09 -4.89
CA THR A 259 -10.94 -8.90 -4.62
C THR A 259 -10.20 -9.30 -5.89
N THR A 260 -10.92 -9.86 -6.87
CA THR A 260 -10.32 -10.25 -8.17
C THR A 260 -9.73 -9.04 -8.88
N TYR A 261 -10.48 -7.95 -8.92
CA TYR A 261 -10.04 -6.76 -9.63
C TYR A 261 -8.85 -6.10 -8.94
N PHE A 262 -8.86 -6.00 -7.61
CA PHE A 262 -7.77 -5.42 -6.82
C PHE A 262 -6.48 -6.23 -6.95
N LEU A 263 -6.55 -7.56 -6.85
CA LEU A 263 -5.38 -8.44 -7.04
C LEU A 263 -4.81 -8.35 -8.45
N ASN A 264 -5.66 -8.44 -9.47
CA ASN A 264 -5.22 -8.34 -10.86
C ASN A 264 -4.53 -6.99 -11.12
N HIS A 265 -5.13 -5.91 -10.63
CA HIS A 265 -4.55 -4.59 -10.80
C HIS A 265 -3.22 -4.44 -10.06
N ALA A 266 -3.11 -4.97 -8.83
CA ALA A 266 -1.87 -4.97 -8.06
C ALA A 266 -0.74 -5.72 -8.81
N LEU A 267 -1.03 -6.91 -9.35
CA LEU A 267 -0.06 -7.69 -10.13
C LEU A 267 0.38 -6.95 -11.39
N VAL A 268 -0.56 -6.40 -12.17
CA VAL A 268 -0.24 -5.60 -13.38
C VAL A 268 0.61 -4.38 -13.03
N GLN A 269 0.30 -3.68 -11.95
CA GLN A 269 1.09 -2.52 -11.51
C GLN A 269 2.50 -2.92 -11.04
N LEU A 270 2.63 -4.06 -10.37
CA LEU A 270 3.95 -4.59 -9.99
C LEU A 270 4.76 -4.97 -11.24
N ASP A 271 4.17 -5.66 -12.21
CA ASP A 271 4.85 -6.04 -13.43
C ASP A 271 5.30 -4.80 -14.21
N SER A 272 4.41 -3.87 -14.51
CA SER A 272 4.72 -2.68 -15.31
C SER A 272 5.76 -1.74 -14.69
N ARG A 273 5.85 -1.71 -13.35
CA ARG A 273 6.76 -0.80 -12.65
C ARG A 273 8.09 -1.42 -12.27
N PHE A 274 8.19 -2.74 -12.30
CA PHE A 274 9.39 -3.49 -11.90
C PHE A 274 9.92 -4.40 -13.03
N GLU A 275 9.57 -4.10 -14.28
CA GLU A 275 10.17 -4.73 -15.46
C GLU A 275 11.66 -4.40 -15.62
N ASP A 276 12.38 -5.30 -16.30
CA ASP A 276 13.85 -5.38 -16.26
C ASP A 276 14.64 -4.24 -16.93
N ASP A 277 14.03 -3.40 -17.76
CA ASP A 277 14.73 -2.37 -18.56
C ASP A 277 15.46 -1.28 -17.75
N VAL A 278 15.14 -1.16 -16.47
CA VAL A 278 15.72 -0.15 -15.55
C VAL A 278 17.02 -0.67 -14.90
N PHE A 279 17.39 -1.91 -15.15
CA PHE A 279 18.36 -2.65 -14.34
C PHE A 279 19.75 -2.83 -14.94
N VAL A 280 20.11 -2.11 -16.01
CA VAL A 280 21.49 -2.17 -16.54
C VAL A 280 22.53 -1.90 -15.45
N CYS A 281 22.27 -0.94 -14.57
CA CYS A 281 23.15 -0.64 -13.43
C CYS A 281 23.22 -1.81 -12.43
N TYR A 282 22.15 -2.61 -12.29
CA TYR A 282 22.14 -3.75 -11.36
C TYR A 282 22.88 -4.97 -11.89
N LYS A 283 22.97 -5.09 -13.21
CA LYS A 283 23.75 -6.15 -13.84
C LYS A 283 25.20 -6.12 -13.40
N GLY A 284 25.73 -4.91 -13.10
CA GLY A 284 27.07 -4.73 -12.58
C GLY A 284 27.29 -5.27 -11.17
N PHE A 285 26.26 -5.35 -10.34
CA PHE A 285 26.39 -5.94 -9.00
C PHE A 285 26.57 -7.46 -9.03
N SER A 286 26.25 -8.13 -10.14
CA SER A 286 26.53 -9.55 -10.33
C SER A 286 28.04 -9.88 -10.33
N VAL A 287 28.91 -8.88 -10.47
CA VAL A 287 30.36 -9.05 -10.33
C VAL A 287 30.84 -9.13 -8.88
N ILE A 288 29.99 -8.79 -7.90
CA ILE A 288 30.35 -8.90 -6.48
C ILE A 288 30.46 -10.39 -6.11
N PRO A 289 31.59 -10.86 -5.54
CA PRO A 289 31.83 -12.29 -5.29
C PRO A 289 30.74 -12.99 -4.50
N SER A 290 30.11 -12.31 -3.55
CA SER A 290 29.00 -12.85 -2.76
C SER A 290 27.73 -13.15 -3.58
N ILE A 291 27.59 -12.55 -4.77
CA ILE A 291 26.46 -12.72 -5.69
C ILE A 291 26.80 -13.72 -6.78
N LEU A 292 28.07 -13.77 -7.23
CA LEU A 292 28.55 -14.80 -8.16
C LEU A 292 28.39 -16.22 -7.63
N LEU A 293 28.48 -16.40 -6.32
CA LEU A 293 28.23 -17.67 -5.64
C LEU A 293 26.76 -18.11 -5.66
N ALA A 294 25.82 -17.24 -6.02
CA ALA A 294 24.38 -17.48 -6.02
C ALA A 294 23.83 -17.95 -7.39
N THR A 295 24.67 -18.48 -8.30
CA THR A 295 24.27 -19.24 -9.51
C THR A 295 23.20 -18.60 -10.39
N ASP A 296 23.38 -17.35 -10.81
CA ASP A 296 22.59 -16.79 -11.92
C ASP A 296 23.20 -17.27 -13.26
N PRO A 297 22.54 -18.10 -14.08
CA PRO A 297 23.10 -18.62 -15.33
C PRO A 297 23.43 -17.53 -16.36
N ILE A 298 22.82 -16.35 -16.25
CA ILE A 298 23.01 -15.21 -17.16
C ILE A 298 24.01 -14.17 -16.66
N TRP A 299 24.73 -14.44 -15.57
CA TRP A 299 25.66 -13.48 -14.98
C TRP A 299 26.76 -13.00 -15.97
N LYS A 300 27.23 -13.86 -16.86
CA LYS A 300 28.25 -13.51 -17.87
C LYS A 300 27.76 -12.42 -18.84
N ASP A 301 26.52 -12.51 -19.26
CA ASP A 301 25.94 -11.52 -20.18
C ASP A 301 25.67 -10.20 -19.42
N ASN A 302 25.24 -10.28 -18.19
CA ASN A 302 25.09 -9.12 -17.29
C ASN A 302 26.43 -8.39 -17.09
N VAL A 303 27.50 -9.12 -16.84
CA VAL A 303 28.85 -8.57 -16.69
C VAL A 303 29.33 -7.91 -17.99
N ARG A 304 29.13 -8.54 -19.15
CA ARG A 304 29.49 -7.95 -20.44
C ARG A 304 28.80 -6.64 -20.71
N GLU A 305 27.51 -6.58 -20.45
CA GLU A 305 26.73 -5.36 -20.64
C GLU A 305 27.21 -4.23 -19.72
N PHE A 306 27.48 -4.54 -18.44
CA PHE A 306 28.08 -3.63 -17.49
C PHE A 306 29.47 -3.14 -17.95
N CYS A 307 30.35 -4.04 -18.35
CA CYS A 307 31.67 -3.70 -18.84
C CYS A 307 31.61 -2.78 -20.07
N ASN A 308 30.69 -3.03 -21.00
CA ASN A 308 30.51 -2.19 -22.18
C ASN A 308 30.04 -0.78 -21.80
N HIS A 309 29.15 -0.64 -20.83
CA HIS A 309 28.67 0.65 -20.38
C HIS A 309 29.76 1.48 -19.67
N TYR A 310 30.53 0.83 -18.81
CA TYR A 310 31.61 1.46 -18.01
C TYR A 310 33.01 1.21 -18.53
N ARG A 311 33.18 0.88 -19.84
CA ARG A 311 34.45 0.50 -20.42
C ARG A 311 35.59 1.50 -20.21
N GLN A 312 35.29 2.77 -20.04
CA GLN A 312 36.29 3.83 -19.80
C GLN A 312 36.74 3.86 -18.34
N ASP A 313 35.95 3.31 -17.43
CA ASP A 313 36.22 3.30 -16.00
C ASP A 313 36.88 1.99 -15.54
N ILE A 314 36.79 0.95 -16.37
CA ILE A 314 37.36 -0.40 -16.08
C ILE A 314 38.60 -0.60 -16.91
N PRO A 315 39.80 -0.61 -16.31
CA PRO A 315 41.08 -0.71 -17.05
C PRO A 315 41.20 -1.94 -17.96
N ASN A 316 40.64 -3.08 -17.52
CA ASN A 316 40.66 -4.35 -18.27
C ASN A 316 39.22 -4.88 -18.47
N TYR A 317 38.36 -4.06 -19.07
CA TYR A 317 36.94 -4.43 -19.24
C TYR A 317 36.73 -5.71 -20.07
N ALA A 318 37.62 -6.01 -21.01
CA ALA A 318 37.51 -7.20 -21.85
C ALA A 318 37.92 -8.48 -21.09
N GLY A 319 38.84 -8.37 -20.16
CA GLY A 319 39.33 -9.48 -19.33
C GLY A 319 38.49 -9.75 -18.09
N LEU A 320 37.72 -8.78 -17.63
CA LEU A 320 36.97 -8.89 -16.38
C LEU A 320 36.07 -10.14 -16.30
N PRO A 321 35.32 -10.56 -17.34
CA PRO A 321 34.53 -11.79 -17.26
C PRO A 321 35.37 -13.06 -17.05
N ALA A 322 36.63 -13.07 -17.49
CA ALA A 322 37.55 -14.19 -17.27
C ALA A 322 38.18 -14.14 -15.87
N GLU A 323 38.50 -12.94 -15.36
CA GLU A 323 39.02 -12.73 -14.01
C GLU A 323 38.02 -13.12 -12.92
N LEU A 324 36.74 -12.93 -13.17
CA LEU A 324 35.68 -13.33 -12.25
C LEU A 324 35.39 -14.84 -12.20
N LEU A 325 36.03 -15.63 -13.06
CA LEU A 325 35.94 -17.09 -13.06
C LEU A 325 37.09 -17.76 -12.27
N LEU A 326 38.07 -16.99 -11.84
CA LEU A 326 39.20 -17.43 -11.00
C LEU A 326 38.90 -17.25 -9.51
#